data_46a8efbe0f95e7df4c08ef1939fd051b
#
_entry.id   46a8efbe0f95e7df4c08ef1939fd051b
#
_cell.length_a   1.000
_cell.length_b   1.000
_cell.length_c   1.000
_cell.angle_alpha   90.00
_cell.angle_beta   90.00
_cell.angle_gamma   90.00
#
_symmetry.space_group_name_H-M   'P 1'
#
loop_
_entity.id
_entity.type
_entity.pdbx_description
1 polymer ?
#
loop_
_entity_poly.entity_id
_entity_poly.type
_entity_poly.pdbx_seq_one_letter_code
_entity_poly.pdbx_strand_id
1 'polypeptide(L)'
;MSENKEKILAISDLDITFKTTAGPVHAIRGINIDLYKGETVAIVGESGSGKSVTMKAAMGILASNAEVNGGKIEFSYHHADGTPETVDILQKDKKWIRRHINGKRIAMVFQDPMTSLDPTMTIGKQIMEGMIWHFKTPKKEAWDRAVHLLEEVGITDAEKRMKNYPHQLSGGMRQRVVIAIALACNPDLLICDEPTTCLLYTSPS
;
A
#
# COMPACT_ATOMS: atom_id res chain seq x y z
N MET A 1 -19.28 -26.72 -6.81
CA MET A 1 -18.14 -26.49 -7.73
C MET A 1 -17.29 -25.42 -7.09
N SER A 2 -16.12 -25.75 -6.55
CA SER A 2 -15.20 -24.77 -6.01
C SER A 2 -14.67 -23.94 -7.19
N GLU A 3 -15.10 -22.68 -7.30
CA GLU A 3 -14.43 -21.73 -8.18
C GLU A 3 -12.93 -21.76 -7.83
N ASN A 4 -12.12 -22.07 -8.83
CA ASN A 4 -10.67 -22.06 -8.69
C ASN A 4 -10.22 -20.58 -8.58
N LYS A 5 -10.35 -20.02 -7.36
CA LYS A 5 -10.00 -18.62 -7.09
C LYS A 5 -8.51 -18.43 -7.33
N GLU A 6 -8.17 -17.44 -8.13
CA GLU A 6 -6.78 -17.06 -8.43
C GLU A 6 -6.11 -16.50 -7.16
N LYS A 7 -5.03 -17.14 -6.72
CA LYS A 7 -4.24 -16.67 -5.58
C LYS A 7 -3.32 -15.54 -6.03
N ILE A 8 -3.45 -14.38 -5.41
CA ILE A 8 -2.65 -13.19 -5.72
C ILE A 8 -1.49 -12.97 -4.76
N LEU A 9 -1.59 -13.42 -3.50
CA LEU A 9 -0.50 -13.37 -2.53
C LEU A 9 -0.47 -14.67 -1.75
N ALA A 10 0.73 -15.27 -1.62
CA ALA A 10 1.01 -16.39 -0.74
C ALA A 10 2.22 -16.05 0.14
N ILE A 11 2.03 -16.02 1.44
CA ILE A 11 3.10 -15.96 2.44
C ILE A 11 3.21 -17.33 3.04
N SER A 12 4.39 -17.95 3.00
CA SER A 12 4.63 -19.31 3.48
C SER A 12 5.82 -19.33 4.43
N ASP A 13 5.60 -19.83 5.64
CA ASP A 13 6.61 -20.03 6.71
C ASP A 13 7.51 -18.81 6.96
N LEU A 14 6.93 -17.60 6.84
CA LEU A 14 7.68 -16.36 6.98
C LEU A 14 8.21 -16.19 8.39
N ASP A 15 9.52 -16.04 8.52
CA ASP A 15 10.24 -15.86 9.77
C ASP A 15 11.14 -14.63 9.71
N ILE A 16 10.96 -13.68 10.66
CA ILE A 16 11.68 -12.39 10.66
C ILE A 16 12.14 -12.05 12.06
N THR A 17 13.43 -11.69 12.18
CA THR A 17 14.07 -11.17 13.39
C THR A 17 14.61 -9.76 13.16
N PHE A 18 14.46 -8.88 14.12
CA PHE A 18 15.09 -7.55 14.12
C PHE A 18 16.32 -7.54 15.01
N LYS A 19 17.45 -7.05 14.47
CA LYS A 19 18.65 -6.75 15.27
C LYS A 19 18.46 -5.42 15.98
N THR A 20 18.44 -5.43 17.32
CA THR A 20 18.34 -4.21 18.12
C THR A 20 19.52 -4.10 19.08
N THR A 21 19.75 -2.91 19.65
CA THR A 21 20.81 -2.68 20.64
C THR A 21 20.60 -3.50 21.94
N ALA A 22 19.34 -3.86 22.23
CA ALA A 22 18.98 -4.69 23.39
C ALA A 22 19.00 -6.19 23.10
N GLY A 23 19.40 -6.59 21.87
CA GLY A 23 19.41 -7.98 21.40
C GLY A 23 18.43 -8.24 20.25
N PRO A 24 18.41 -9.48 19.71
CA PRO A 24 17.50 -9.83 18.63
C PRO A 24 16.06 -9.94 19.13
N VAL A 25 15.12 -9.40 18.33
CA VAL A 25 13.68 -9.50 18.56
C VAL A 25 13.05 -10.33 17.45
N HIS A 26 12.55 -11.50 17.78
CA HIS A 26 11.88 -12.40 16.85
C HIS A 26 10.42 -11.92 16.62
N ALA A 27 10.20 -11.18 15.55
CA ALA A 27 8.96 -10.48 15.29
C ALA A 27 7.91 -11.34 14.57
N ILE A 28 8.34 -12.22 13.66
CA ILE A 28 7.48 -13.12 12.89
C ILE A 28 8.03 -14.55 13.01
N ARG A 29 7.13 -15.51 13.29
CA ARG A 29 7.50 -16.90 13.62
C ARG A 29 6.74 -17.89 12.78
N GLY A 30 7.14 -18.08 11.51
CA GLY A 30 6.59 -19.11 10.63
C GLY A 30 5.12 -18.89 10.28
N ILE A 31 4.73 -17.68 9.85
CA ILE A 31 3.34 -17.39 9.49
C ILE A 31 3.02 -17.80 8.05
N ASN A 32 1.76 -18.17 7.84
CA ASN A 32 1.21 -18.52 6.54
C ASN A 32 -0.05 -17.70 6.27
N ILE A 33 -0.13 -17.04 5.09
CA ILE A 33 -1.29 -16.23 4.68
C ILE A 33 -1.49 -16.43 3.17
N ASP A 34 -2.70 -16.81 2.78
CA ASP A 34 -3.13 -16.85 1.38
C ASP A 34 -4.19 -15.78 1.14
N LEU A 35 -4.07 -15.06 0.02
CA LEU A 35 -5.06 -14.08 -0.43
C LEU A 35 -5.42 -14.36 -1.88
N TYR A 36 -6.70 -14.38 -2.15
CA TYR A 36 -7.26 -14.65 -3.48
C TYR A 36 -7.85 -13.40 -4.10
N LYS A 37 -7.92 -13.36 -5.42
CA LYS A 37 -8.47 -12.24 -6.19
C LYS A 37 -9.92 -11.95 -5.76
N GLY A 38 -10.20 -10.66 -5.52
CA GLY A 38 -11.52 -10.21 -5.07
C GLY A 38 -11.83 -10.54 -3.60
N GLU A 39 -10.85 -11.05 -2.84
CA GLU A 39 -11.00 -11.34 -1.42
C GLU A 39 -10.53 -10.17 -0.56
N THR A 40 -11.17 -10.01 0.59
CA THR A 40 -10.70 -9.10 1.67
C THR A 40 -10.35 -9.93 2.89
N VAL A 41 -9.08 -9.85 3.31
CA VAL A 41 -8.57 -10.54 4.51
C VAL A 41 -8.26 -9.50 5.58
N ALA A 42 -8.80 -9.70 6.78
CA ALA A 42 -8.50 -8.89 7.95
C ALA A 42 -7.50 -9.62 8.87
N ILE A 43 -6.37 -8.96 9.17
CA ILE A 43 -5.37 -9.45 10.13
C ILE A 43 -5.59 -8.72 11.44
N VAL A 44 -6.04 -9.44 12.45
CA VAL A 44 -6.37 -8.89 13.78
C VAL A 44 -5.37 -9.41 14.81
N GLY A 45 -5.03 -8.58 15.78
CA GLY A 45 -4.12 -8.93 16.87
C GLY A 45 -3.69 -7.70 17.67
N GLU A 46 -3.06 -7.90 18.80
CA GLU A 46 -2.58 -6.85 19.68
C GLU A 46 -1.51 -5.96 19.02
N SER A 47 -1.28 -4.77 19.60
CA SER A 47 -0.16 -3.92 19.18
C SER A 47 1.17 -4.68 19.38
N GLY A 48 2.07 -4.61 18.39
CA GLY A 48 3.33 -5.33 18.43
C GLY A 48 3.27 -6.81 18.03
N SER A 49 2.10 -7.36 17.65
CA SER A 49 1.95 -8.77 17.22
C SER A 49 2.52 -9.08 15.82
N GLY A 50 3.20 -8.13 15.17
CA GLY A 50 3.85 -8.35 13.88
C GLY A 50 3.01 -7.99 12.64
N LYS A 51 1.75 -7.54 12.77
CA LYS A 51 0.87 -7.21 11.63
C LYS A 51 1.53 -6.29 10.60
N SER A 52 1.96 -5.11 11.04
CA SER A 52 2.61 -4.12 10.16
C SER A 52 3.96 -4.61 9.61
N VAL A 53 4.67 -5.47 10.35
CA VAL A 53 5.93 -6.09 9.88
C VAL A 53 5.63 -7.04 8.72
N THR A 54 4.61 -7.88 8.84
CA THR A 54 4.16 -8.80 7.79
C THR A 54 3.78 -8.03 6.51
N MET A 55 3.00 -6.96 6.66
CA MET A 55 2.58 -6.15 5.52
C MET A 55 3.77 -5.43 4.85
N LYS A 56 4.71 -4.90 5.63
CA LYS A 56 5.96 -4.32 5.12
C LYS A 56 6.84 -5.36 4.42
N ALA A 57 6.86 -6.60 4.91
CA ALA A 57 7.54 -7.71 4.25
C ALA A 57 6.93 -8.02 2.89
N ALA A 58 5.58 -8.10 2.81
CA ALA A 58 4.85 -8.31 1.55
C ALA A 58 5.13 -7.22 0.50
N MET A 59 5.43 -5.99 0.94
CA MET A 59 5.84 -4.90 0.06
C MET A 59 7.34 -4.83 -0.22
N GLY A 60 8.17 -5.67 0.41
CA GLY A 60 9.63 -5.61 0.32
C GLY A 60 10.25 -4.32 0.88
N ILE A 61 9.59 -3.68 1.87
CA ILE A 61 10.06 -2.43 2.50
C ILE A 61 10.46 -2.62 3.97
N LEU A 62 10.96 -3.80 4.30
CA LEU A 62 11.50 -4.06 5.64
C LEU A 62 12.63 -3.08 6.00
N ALA A 63 12.71 -2.74 7.28
CA ALA A 63 13.78 -1.92 7.83
C ALA A 63 15.14 -2.60 7.65
N SER A 64 16.22 -1.82 7.63
CA SER A 64 17.57 -2.32 7.35
C SER A 64 18.12 -3.28 8.42
N ASN A 65 17.58 -3.21 9.63
CA ASN A 65 17.92 -4.10 10.75
C ASN A 65 17.04 -5.36 10.83
N ALA A 66 16.10 -5.55 9.89
CA ALA A 66 15.33 -6.77 9.77
C ALA A 66 16.12 -7.84 9.02
N GLU A 67 16.06 -9.06 9.52
CA GLU A 67 16.65 -10.26 8.93
C GLU A 67 15.54 -11.28 8.65
N VAL A 68 15.42 -11.72 7.42
CA VAL A 68 14.49 -12.78 7.03
C VAL A 68 15.21 -14.10 7.24
N ASN A 69 14.76 -14.90 8.21
CA ASN A 69 15.38 -16.16 8.56
C ASN A 69 14.89 -17.31 7.67
N GLY A 70 13.67 -17.18 7.11
CA GLY A 70 13.06 -18.19 6.25
C GLY A 70 11.73 -17.75 5.68
N GLY A 71 11.17 -18.62 4.85
CA GLY A 71 9.89 -18.44 4.20
C GLY A 71 9.95 -17.86 2.80
N LYS A 72 8.76 -17.65 2.22
CA LYS A 72 8.55 -17.05 0.89
C LYS A 72 7.42 -16.08 0.91
N ILE A 73 7.46 -15.10 0.00
CA ILE A 73 6.34 -14.19 -0.29
C ILE A 73 6.14 -14.17 -1.80
N GLU A 74 5.23 -14.99 -2.29
CA GLU A 74 4.90 -15.10 -3.70
C GLU A 74 3.74 -14.16 -4.04
N PHE A 75 3.97 -13.24 -4.97
CA PHE A 75 2.96 -12.32 -5.49
C PHE A 75 2.71 -12.61 -6.97
N SER A 76 1.45 -12.88 -7.31
CA SER A 76 1.01 -13.20 -8.67
C SER A 76 0.20 -12.05 -9.25
N TYR A 77 0.49 -11.69 -10.50
CA TYR A 77 -0.20 -10.64 -11.24
C TYR A 77 -0.20 -10.92 -12.73
N HIS A 78 -0.99 -10.15 -13.49
CA HIS A 78 -1.01 -10.24 -14.94
C HIS A 78 -0.34 -9.01 -15.58
N HIS A 79 0.39 -9.23 -16.65
CA HIS A 79 0.87 -8.18 -17.53
C HIS A 79 -0.29 -7.57 -18.35
N ALA A 80 -0.02 -6.46 -19.04
CA ALA A 80 -1.02 -5.80 -19.89
C ALA A 80 -1.50 -6.69 -21.06
N ASP A 81 -0.70 -7.65 -21.47
CA ASP A 81 -1.02 -8.64 -22.51
C ASP A 81 -1.78 -9.88 -21.93
N GLY A 82 -2.09 -9.88 -20.64
CA GLY A 82 -2.77 -10.96 -19.94
C GLY A 82 -1.87 -12.11 -19.48
N THR A 83 -0.56 -12.07 -19.74
CA THR A 83 0.35 -13.14 -19.28
C THR A 83 0.51 -13.10 -17.76
N PRO A 84 0.36 -14.25 -17.05
CA PRO A 84 0.55 -14.31 -15.60
C PRO A 84 2.05 -14.31 -15.27
N GLU A 85 2.42 -13.64 -14.19
CA GLU A 85 3.74 -13.69 -13.59
C GLU A 85 3.60 -13.88 -12.07
N THR A 86 4.44 -14.76 -11.51
CA THR A 86 4.58 -14.91 -10.05
C THR A 86 6.02 -14.61 -9.66
N VAL A 87 6.18 -13.75 -8.66
CA VAL A 87 7.50 -13.35 -8.16
C VAL A 87 7.60 -13.58 -6.65
N ASP A 88 8.75 -14.09 -6.21
CA ASP A 88 9.06 -14.08 -4.77
C ASP A 88 9.65 -12.71 -4.40
N ILE A 89 8.91 -11.95 -3.60
CA ILE A 89 9.27 -10.60 -3.15
C ILE A 89 10.60 -10.61 -2.38
N LEU A 90 10.85 -11.65 -1.59
CA LEU A 90 12.07 -11.76 -0.77
C LEU A 90 13.34 -11.96 -1.62
N GLN A 91 13.21 -12.45 -2.85
CA GLN A 91 14.32 -12.69 -3.78
C GLN A 91 14.63 -11.50 -4.70
N LYS A 92 13.83 -10.42 -4.62
CA LYS A 92 14.03 -9.24 -5.47
C LYS A 92 14.77 -8.13 -4.71
N ASP A 93 15.63 -7.41 -5.42
CA ASP A 93 16.27 -6.23 -4.84
C ASP A 93 15.27 -5.05 -4.67
N LYS A 94 15.59 -4.14 -3.75
CA LYS A 94 14.73 -2.98 -3.41
C LYS A 94 14.45 -2.08 -4.62
N LYS A 95 15.38 -1.96 -5.58
CA LYS A 95 15.23 -1.13 -6.77
C LYS A 95 14.22 -1.74 -7.73
N TRP A 96 14.28 -3.06 -7.91
CA TRP A 96 13.33 -3.81 -8.73
C TRP A 96 11.93 -3.72 -8.14
N ILE A 97 11.76 -4.00 -6.82
CA ILE A 97 10.47 -3.91 -6.11
C ILE A 97 9.86 -2.52 -6.25
N ARG A 98 10.63 -1.45 -6.00
CA ARG A 98 10.15 -0.08 -6.15
C ARG A 98 9.68 0.25 -7.56
N ARG A 99 10.30 -0.33 -8.60
CA ARG A 99 9.95 -0.05 -9.99
C ARG A 99 8.77 -0.88 -10.50
N HIS A 100 8.63 -2.13 -10.04
CA HIS A 100 7.69 -3.08 -10.63
C HIS A 100 6.50 -3.43 -9.73
N ILE A 101 6.64 -3.28 -8.42
CA ILE A 101 5.65 -3.71 -7.44
C ILE A 101 5.03 -2.50 -6.72
N ASN A 102 5.85 -1.73 -5.96
CA ASN A 102 5.32 -0.70 -5.07
C ASN A 102 4.68 0.46 -5.81
N GLY A 103 3.43 0.80 -5.42
CA GLY A 103 2.62 1.84 -6.02
C GLY A 103 2.07 1.50 -7.41
N LYS A 104 2.56 0.43 -8.04
CA LYS A 104 2.10 -0.04 -9.35
C LYS A 104 1.15 -1.23 -9.23
N ARG A 105 1.53 -2.23 -8.44
CA ARG A 105 0.83 -3.51 -8.24
C ARG A 105 0.32 -3.68 -6.81
N ILE A 106 1.16 -3.31 -5.85
CA ILE A 106 0.80 -3.31 -4.43
C ILE A 106 0.87 -1.86 -3.95
N ALA A 107 -0.22 -1.37 -3.38
CA ALA A 107 -0.28 -0.07 -2.71
C ALA A 107 -0.59 -0.25 -1.23
N MET A 108 -0.18 0.73 -0.41
CA MET A 108 -0.42 0.70 1.03
C MET A 108 -0.91 2.05 1.53
N VAL A 109 -1.96 2.00 2.35
CA VAL A 109 -2.41 3.11 3.18
C VAL A 109 -1.81 2.92 4.57
N PHE A 110 -0.91 3.82 4.97
CA PHE A 110 -0.24 3.78 6.28
C PHE A 110 -1.13 4.36 7.37
N GLN A 111 -0.88 3.96 8.61
CA GLN A 111 -1.61 4.38 9.80
C GLN A 111 -1.67 5.90 10.00
N ASP A 112 -0.58 6.63 9.69
CA ASP A 112 -0.51 8.07 9.87
C ASP A 112 -0.52 8.82 8.51
N PRO A 113 -1.66 9.43 8.14
CA PRO A 113 -1.75 10.22 6.91
C PRO A 113 -0.96 11.53 6.98
N MET A 114 -0.60 12.00 8.19
CA MET A 114 0.11 13.26 8.37
C MET A 114 1.56 13.19 7.88
N THR A 115 2.19 12.03 8.02
CA THR A 115 3.55 11.76 7.58
C THR A 115 3.62 11.22 6.14
N SER A 116 2.46 10.86 5.56
CA SER A 116 2.40 10.25 4.23
C SER A 116 2.35 11.27 3.08
N LEU A 117 1.95 12.52 3.36
CA LEU A 117 1.85 13.58 2.34
C LEU A 117 3.05 14.53 2.41
N ASP A 118 3.65 14.82 1.25
CA ASP A 118 4.69 15.85 1.14
C ASP A 118 4.06 17.25 1.32
N PRO A 119 4.44 18.00 2.38
CA PRO A 119 3.86 19.32 2.65
C PRO A 119 4.22 20.38 1.60
N THR A 120 5.25 20.15 0.79
CA THR A 120 5.76 21.08 -0.22
C THR A 120 5.15 20.87 -1.60
N MET A 121 4.40 19.78 -1.79
CA MET A 121 3.74 19.44 -3.05
C MET A 121 2.23 19.61 -2.96
N THR A 122 1.60 20.04 -4.06
CA THR A 122 0.14 20.08 -4.15
C THR A 122 -0.45 18.68 -4.19
N ILE A 123 -1.70 18.54 -3.73
CA ILE A 123 -2.45 17.27 -3.70
C ILE A 123 -2.48 16.62 -5.09
N GLY A 124 -2.83 17.40 -6.11
CA GLY A 124 -2.89 16.87 -7.48
C GLY A 124 -1.56 16.32 -7.99
N LYS A 125 -0.45 16.99 -7.68
CA LYS A 125 0.87 16.46 -8.07
C LYS A 125 1.16 15.12 -7.41
N GLN A 126 0.84 14.97 -6.13
CA GLN A 126 1.08 13.74 -5.38
C GLN A 126 0.22 12.58 -5.91
N ILE A 127 -1.06 12.80 -6.21
CA ILE A 127 -1.93 11.76 -6.78
C ILE A 127 -1.45 11.35 -8.18
N MET A 128 -1.06 12.31 -9.01
CA MET A 128 -0.64 12.05 -10.39
C MET A 128 0.76 11.40 -10.49
N GLU A 129 1.60 11.54 -9.46
CA GLU A 129 3.02 11.14 -9.51
C GLU A 129 3.18 9.66 -9.90
N GLY A 130 2.45 8.77 -9.24
CA GLY A 130 2.50 7.33 -9.51
C GLY A 130 2.10 6.99 -10.96
N MET A 131 1.03 7.58 -11.46
CA MET A 131 0.55 7.36 -12.84
C MET A 131 1.58 7.82 -13.87
N ILE A 132 2.16 9.00 -13.68
CA ILE A 132 3.19 9.54 -14.57
C ILE A 132 4.48 8.72 -14.49
N TRP A 133 4.88 8.32 -13.29
CA TRP A 133 6.12 7.56 -13.08
C TRP A 133 6.05 6.15 -13.66
N HIS A 134 5.01 5.39 -13.31
CA HIS A 134 4.92 3.96 -13.66
C HIS A 134 4.41 3.72 -15.08
N PHE A 135 3.42 4.53 -15.53
CA PHE A 135 2.69 4.28 -16.78
C PHE A 135 2.98 5.33 -17.85
N LYS A 136 3.74 6.39 -17.53
CA LYS A 136 3.99 7.52 -18.43
C LYS A 136 2.69 8.20 -18.90
N THR A 137 1.66 8.16 -18.05
CA THR A 137 0.34 8.73 -18.34
C THR A 137 0.48 10.22 -18.69
N PRO A 138 -0.16 10.70 -19.78
CA PRO A 138 -0.18 12.12 -20.12
C PRO A 138 -0.75 12.97 -18.97
N LYS A 139 -0.19 14.16 -18.73
CA LYS A 139 -0.58 15.01 -17.58
C LYS A 139 -2.07 15.31 -17.54
N LYS A 140 -2.73 15.51 -18.69
CA LYS A 140 -4.16 15.79 -18.75
C LYS A 140 -4.97 14.59 -18.25
N GLU A 141 -4.68 13.41 -18.78
CA GLU A 141 -5.33 12.15 -18.38
C GLU A 141 -5.11 11.85 -16.88
N ALA A 142 -3.87 12.01 -16.41
CA ALA A 142 -3.54 11.85 -14.99
C ALA A 142 -4.31 12.86 -14.10
N TRP A 143 -4.50 14.10 -14.58
CA TRP A 143 -5.29 15.11 -13.89
C TRP A 143 -6.77 14.70 -13.79
N ASP A 144 -7.37 14.33 -14.94
CA ASP A 144 -8.78 13.95 -15.01
C ASP A 144 -9.06 12.73 -14.10
N ARG A 145 -8.17 11.73 -14.14
CA ARG A 145 -8.25 10.58 -13.23
C ARG A 145 -8.08 10.95 -11.76
N ALA A 146 -7.17 11.86 -11.43
CA ALA A 146 -6.94 12.31 -10.05
C ALA A 146 -8.14 13.09 -9.49
N VAL A 147 -8.79 13.93 -10.30
CA VAL A 147 -10.03 14.62 -9.92
C VAL A 147 -11.13 13.60 -9.62
N HIS A 148 -11.33 12.63 -10.51
CA HIS A 148 -12.32 11.57 -10.33
C HIS A 148 -12.07 10.75 -9.04
N LEU A 149 -10.82 10.39 -8.76
CA LEU A 149 -10.47 9.69 -7.51
C LEU A 149 -10.78 10.51 -6.25
N LEU A 150 -10.56 11.84 -6.29
CA LEU A 150 -10.92 12.70 -5.16
C LEU A 150 -12.44 12.74 -4.95
N GLU A 151 -13.24 12.73 -6.02
CA GLU A 151 -14.70 12.62 -5.95
C GLU A 151 -15.14 11.26 -5.40
N GLU A 152 -14.57 10.16 -5.88
CA GLU A 152 -14.85 8.79 -5.40
C GLU A 152 -14.61 8.65 -3.89
N VAL A 153 -13.52 9.27 -3.36
CA VAL A 153 -13.26 9.26 -1.91
C VAL A 153 -14.07 10.32 -1.14
N GLY A 154 -15.01 11.02 -1.79
CA GLY A 154 -15.92 11.96 -1.17
C GLY A 154 -15.30 13.31 -0.81
N ILE A 155 -14.35 13.81 -1.58
CA ILE A 155 -13.82 15.17 -1.46
C ILE A 155 -14.62 16.10 -2.38
N THR A 156 -15.32 17.07 -1.79
CA THR A 156 -16.04 18.11 -2.52
C THR A 156 -15.10 19.11 -3.17
N ASP A 157 -15.54 19.74 -4.29
CA ASP A 157 -14.72 20.68 -5.07
C ASP A 157 -13.37 20.09 -5.50
N ALA A 158 -13.36 18.81 -5.93
CA ALA A 158 -12.16 18.03 -6.19
C ALA A 158 -11.14 18.77 -7.08
N GLU A 159 -11.58 19.37 -8.18
CA GLU A 159 -10.70 20.11 -9.10
C GLU A 159 -10.00 21.30 -8.42
N LYS A 160 -10.70 22.01 -7.54
CA LYS A 160 -10.10 23.08 -6.73
C LYS A 160 -9.10 22.51 -5.72
N ARG A 161 -9.43 21.36 -5.10
CA ARG A 161 -8.57 20.72 -4.10
C ARG A 161 -7.28 20.15 -4.69
N MET A 162 -7.24 19.82 -5.96
CA MET A 162 -6.02 19.44 -6.68
C MET A 162 -4.88 20.46 -6.53
N LYS A 163 -5.22 21.75 -6.41
CA LYS A 163 -4.26 22.86 -6.29
C LYS A 163 -3.87 23.15 -4.84
N ASN A 164 -4.55 22.54 -3.86
CA ASN A 164 -4.26 22.74 -2.44
C ASN A 164 -3.01 21.98 -2.02
N TYR A 165 -2.41 22.45 -0.92
CA TYR A 165 -1.35 21.77 -0.19
C TYR A 165 -1.93 20.99 1.00
N PRO A 166 -1.23 19.97 1.53
CA PRO A 166 -1.74 19.16 2.64
C PRO A 166 -2.20 19.98 3.86
N HIS A 167 -1.48 21.04 4.24
CA HIS A 167 -1.80 21.88 5.38
C HIS A 167 -3.13 22.66 5.23
N GLN A 168 -3.66 22.78 4.00
CA GLN A 168 -4.94 23.43 3.70
C GLN A 168 -6.14 22.48 3.80
N LEU A 169 -5.91 21.21 4.14
CA LEU A 169 -6.93 20.16 4.27
C LEU A 169 -7.11 19.74 5.73
N SER A 170 -8.32 19.36 6.10
CA SER A 170 -8.58 18.72 7.39
C SER A 170 -7.92 17.35 7.49
N GLY A 171 -7.77 16.79 8.70
CA GLY A 171 -7.21 15.46 8.91
C GLY A 171 -7.92 14.37 8.10
N GLY A 172 -9.26 14.35 8.16
CA GLY A 172 -10.06 13.41 7.39
C GLY A 172 -9.93 13.58 5.86
N MET A 173 -9.79 14.81 5.36
CA MET A 173 -9.53 15.05 3.94
C MET A 173 -8.14 14.54 3.54
N ARG A 174 -7.12 14.75 4.36
CA ARG A 174 -5.76 14.23 4.10
C ARG A 174 -5.75 12.71 4.00
N GLN A 175 -6.47 12.03 4.90
CA GLN A 175 -6.60 10.57 4.84
C GLN A 175 -7.26 10.10 3.54
N ARG A 176 -8.36 10.75 3.11
CA ARG A 176 -9.02 10.47 1.83
C ARG A 176 -8.09 10.68 0.64
N VAL A 177 -7.24 11.73 0.69
CA VAL A 177 -6.20 11.95 -0.33
C VAL A 177 -5.18 10.82 -0.36
N VAL A 178 -4.72 10.32 0.80
CA VAL A 178 -3.79 9.18 0.87
C VAL A 178 -4.42 7.92 0.25
N ILE A 179 -5.72 7.70 0.50
CA ILE A 179 -6.47 6.62 -0.15
C ILE A 179 -6.52 6.83 -1.67
N ALA A 180 -6.81 8.04 -2.14
CA ALA A 180 -6.83 8.36 -3.58
C ALA A 180 -5.45 8.13 -4.22
N ILE A 181 -4.35 8.48 -3.55
CA ILE A 181 -2.98 8.20 -4.00
C ILE A 181 -2.75 6.69 -4.13
N ALA A 182 -3.15 5.91 -3.13
CA ALA A 182 -3.00 4.46 -3.15
C ALA A 182 -3.76 3.80 -4.30
N LEU A 183 -4.94 4.33 -4.66
CA LEU A 183 -5.78 3.83 -5.76
C LEU A 183 -5.37 4.36 -7.14
N ALA A 184 -4.52 5.39 -7.23
CA ALA A 184 -4.23 6.10 -8.47
C ALA A 184 -3.72 5.19 -9.60
N CYS A 185 -2.90 4.22 -9.26
CA CYS A 185 -2.31 3.26 -10.20
C CYS A 185 -3.16 2.00 -10.42
N ASN A 186 -4.36 1.92 -9.86
CA ASN A 186 -5.23 0.74 -9.91
C ASN A 186 -4.50 -0.55 -9.50
N PRO A 187 -4.00 -0.63 -8.26
CA PRO A 187 -3.18 -1.74 -7.80
C PRO A 187 -3.96 -3.07 -7.75
N ASP A 188 -3.26 -4.19 -7.96
CA ASP A 188 -3.82 -5.54 -7.83
C ASP A 188 -4.11 -5.90 -6.36
N LEU A 189 -3.33 -5.31 -5.42
CA LEU A 189 -3.45 -5.50 -3.97
C LEU A 189 -3.37 -4.15 -3.24
N LEU A 190 -4.37 -3.87 -2.41
CA LEU A 190 -4.37 -2.73 -1.49
C LEU A 190 -4.20 -3.23 -0.05
N ILE A 191 -3.15 -2.77 0.62
CA ILE A 191 -2.88 -3.03 2.02
C ILE A 191 -3.31 -1.80 2.83
N CYS A 192 -4.08 -2.00 3.90
CA CYS A 192 -4.50 -0.93 4.80
C CYS A 192 -4.01 -1.22 6.22
N ASP A 193 -3.09 -0.41 6.73
CA ASP A 193 -2.57 -0.51 8.10
C ASP A 193 -3.33 0.49 8.98
N GLU A 194 -4.36 0.02 9.69
CA GLU A 194 -5.25 0.79 10.57
C GLU A 194 -5.84 2.06 9.90
N PRO A 195 -6.45 1.98 8.72
CA PRO A 195 -6.80 3.16 7.91
C PRO A 195 -7.89 4.04 8.53
N THR A 196 -8.58 3.57 9.55
CA THR A 196 -9.73 4.26 10.18
C THR A 196 -9.39 4.92 11.51
N THR A 197 -8.19 4.76 12.04
CA THR A 197 -7.80 5.32 13.36
C THR A 197 -8.02 6.83 13.44
N CYS A 198 -7.77 7.57 12.35
CA CYS A 198 -8.02 9.02 12.28
C CYS A 198 -9.50 9.39 12.08
N LEU A 199 -10.35 8.48 11.59
CA LEU A 199 -11.77 8.76 11.36
C LEU A 199 -12.59 8.68 12.66
N LEU A 200 -12.13 7.89 13.63
CA LEU A 200 -12.80 7.75 14.94
C LEU A 200 -12.71 9.00 15.81
N TYR A 201 -11.72 9.88 15.55
CA TYR A 201 -11.56 11.15 16.28
C TYR A 201 -12.35 12.34 15.67
N THR A 202 -13.00 12.14 14.53
CA THR A 202 -13.75 13.19 13.82
C THR A 202 -15.27 12.95 13.80
N SER A 203 -15.79 11.97 14.54
CA SER A 203 -17.22 11.86 14.78
C SER A 203 -17.66 13.05 15.64
N PRO A 204 -18.54 13.94 15.17
CA PRO A 204 -19.16 14.91 16.06
C PRO A 204 -20.06 14.14 17.04
N SER A 205 -19.78 14.31 18.32
CA SER A 205 -20.68 13.99 19.41
C SER A 205 -21.97 14.81 19.33
#